data_f006bdd629ad29a75dacdad9fa8e832c
#
_entry.id   f006bdd629ad29a75dacdad9fa8e832c
#
_cell.length_a   1.000
_cell.length_b   1.000
_cell.length_c   1.000
_cell.angle_alpha   90.00
_cell.angle_beta   90.00
_cell.angle_gamma   90.00
#
_symmetry.space_group_name_H-M   'P 1'
#
loop_
_entity.id
_entity.type
_entity.pdbx_description
1 polymer ?
#
loop_
_entity_poly.entity_id
_entity_poly.type
_entity_poly.pdbx_seq_one_letter_code
_entity_poly.pdbx_strand_id
1 'polypeptide(L)'
;MPFSGISRMMASLESEVGFSLLHRGREGVTPTQECLRLLPYMRELVRQAEQCRQTADEVRGLLSGTIAIATFSSVATHWLPNMISRFQVDYPHIGFELLQGDYPEIEQWVAEGRVDFGFLRLPTRLDLDTRCLADDELLVVLPEEHPLTQLERIPAEALSLIHI
;
A
#
# COMPACT_ATOMS: atom_id res chain seq x y z
N MET A 1 -16.41 -20.51 14.58
CA MET A 1 -15.28 -21.35 14.14
C MET A 1 -15.12 -21.25 12.62
N PRO A 2 -14.49 -20.19 12.07
CA PRO A 2 -14.32 -20.04 10.60
C PRO A 2 -13.09 -20.77 10.04
N PHE A 3 -12.20 -21.30 10.87
CA PHE A 3 -10.93 -21.89 10.43
C PHE A 3 -11.02 -23.19 9.62
N SER A 4 -12.12 -23.93 9.70
CA SER A 4 -12.25 -25.21 9.00
C SER A 4 -12.43 -25.05 7.45
N GLY A 5 -13.04 -23.97 7.02
CA GLY A 5 -13.25 -23.69 5.58
C GLY A 5 -11.96 -23.34 4.87
N ILE A 6 -11.20 -22.37 5.39
CA ILE A 6 -9.92 -21.92 4.84
C ILE A 6 -8.90 -23.07 4.82
N SER A 7 -8.80 -23.85 5.91
CA SER A 7 -7.91 -25.00 5.95
C SER A 7 -8.23 -26.06 4.89
N ARG A 8 -9.51 -26.27 4.58
CA ARG A 8 -9.94 -27.23 3.57
C ARG A 8 -9.65 -26.71 2.15
N MET A 9 -9.88 -25.42 1.91
CA MET A 9 -9.54 -24.77 0.63
C MET A 9 -8.03 -24.81 0.38
N MET A 10 -7.21 -24.51 1.39
CA MET A 10 -5.75 -24.61 1.27
C MET A 10 -5.28 -26.04 0.99
N ALA A 11 -5.83 -27.04 1.69
CA ALA A 11 -5.49 -28.44 1.43
C ALA A 11 -5.88 -28.89 0.00
N SER A 12 -7.02 -28.40 -0.52
CA SER A 12 -7.43 -28.65 -1.89
C SER A 12 -6.44 -28.04 -2.88
N LEU A 13 -6.04 -26.80 -2.65
CA LEU A 13 -5.05 -26.10 -3.51
C LEU A 13 -3.68 -26.80 -3.47
N GLU A 14 -3.19 -27.18 -2.28
CA GLU A 14 -1.93 -27.94 -2.10
C GLU A 14 -1.98 -29.28 -2.85
N SER A 15 -3.13 -29.94 -2.82
CA SER A 15 -3.35 -31.20 -3.58
C SER A 15 -3.33 -30.97 -5.09
N GLU A 16 -3.85 -29.86 -5.56
CA GLU A 16 -3.91 -29.52 -6.99
C GLU A 16 -2.54 -29.13 -7.55
N VAL A 17 -1.77 -28.31 -6.79
CA VAL A 17 -0.41 -27.92 -7.20
C VAL A 17 0.64 -29.00 -6.93
N GLY A 18 0.32 -30.00 -6.10
CA GLY A 18 1.17 -31.17 -5.84
C GLY A 18 2.25 -30.98 -4.77
N PHE A 19 2.24 -29.87 -4.03
CA PHE A 19 3.18 -29.62 -2.94
C PHE A 19 2.55 -28.72 -1.87
N SER A 20 3.16 -28.70 -0.65
CA SER A 20 2.69 -27.86 0.45
C SER A 20 3.02 -26.39 0.22
N LEU A 21 2.03 -25.51 0.43
CA LEU A 21 2.18 -24.06 0.35
C LEU A 21 2.49 -23.43 1.70
N LEU A 22 2.12 -24.12 2.78
CA LEU A 22 2.25 -23.59 4.13
C LEU A 22 3.03 -24.54 5.04
N HIS A 23 3.98 -23.98 5.78
CA HIS A 23 4.56 -24.61 6.95
C HIS A 23 3.66 -24.33 8.16
N ARG A 24 3.27 -25.38 8.87
CA ARG A 24 2.48 -25.30 10.10
C ARG A 24 3.37 -25.68 11.27
N GLY A 25 3.69 -24.73 12.14
CA GLY A 25 4.54 -24.90 13.30
C GLY A 25 3.89 -24.41 14.58
N ARG A 26 4.59 -24.58 15.70
CA ARG A 26 4.14 -24.09 17.02
C ARG A 26 4.08 -22.57 17.10
N GLU A 27 4.83 -21.87 16.27
CA GLU A 27 4.90 -20.40 16.19
C GLU A 27 3.92 -19.81 15.16
N GLY A 28 3.09 -20.67 14.53
CA GLY A 28 2.09 -20.20 13.56
C GLY A 28 2.23 -20.87 12.19
N VAL A 29 1.73 -20.17 11.18
CA VAL A 29 1.71 -20.63 9.79
C VAL A 29 2.57 -19.67 8.95
N THR A 30 3.54 -20.22 8.21
CA THR A 30 4.41 -19.44 7.30
C THR A 30 4.38 -20.04 5.90
N PRO A 31 4.55 -19.22 4.84
CA PRO A 31 4.61 -19.72 3.47
C PRO A 31 5.89 -20.55 3.24
N THR A 32 5.78 -21.57 2.37
CA THR A 32 6.94 -22.32 1.87
C THR A 32 7.67 -21.49 0.78
N GLN A 33 8.88 -21.89 0.39
CA GLN A 33 9.60 -21.26 -0.72
C GLN A 33 8.84 -21.42 -2.04
N GLU A 34 8.21 -22.56 -2.24
CA GLU A 34 7.35 -22.84 -3.38
C GLU A 34 6.14 -21.91 -3.40
N CYS A 35 5.51 -21.67 -2.24
CA CYS A 35 4.43 -20.71 -2.09
C CYS A 35 4.88 -19.29 -2.47
N LEU A 36 6.03 -18.84 -1.97
CA LEU A 36 6.56 -17.51 -2.28
C LEU A 36 6.82 -17.32 -3.77
N ARG A 37 7.24 -18.37 -4.49
CA ARG A 37 7.41 -18.33 -5.94
C ARG A 37 6.11 -18.27 -6.71
N LEU A 38 5.04 -18.89 -6.22
CA LEU A 38 3.72 -18.88 -6.85
C LEU A 38 2.90 -17.62 -6.49
N LEU A 39 3.19 -17.02 -5.36
CA LEU A 39 2.39 -15.91 -4.81
C LEU A 39 2.17 -14.74 -5.79
N PRO A 40 3.18 -14.28 -6.56
CA PRO A 40 2.96 -13.22 -7.56
C PRO A 40 1.93 -13.61 -8.62
N TYR A 41 1.98 -14.84 -9.12
CA TYR A 41 1.02 -15.34 -10.12
C TYR A 41 -0.39 -15.50 -9.54
N MET A 42 -0.50 -15.96 -8.29
CA MET A 42 -1.78 -16.05 -7.60
C MET A 42 -2.41 -14.68 -7.40
N ARG A 43 -1.63 -13.68 -7.00
CA ARG A 43 -2.07 -12.30 -6.88
C ARG A 43 -2.57 -11.75 -8.22
N GLU A 44 -1.82 -12.00 -9.29
CA GLU A 44 -2.22 -11.57 -10.64
C GLU A 44 -3.53 -12.23 -11.08
N LEU A 45 -3.75 -13.51 -10.82
CA LEU A 45 -5.01 -14.19 -11.10
C LEU A 45 -6.18 -13.56 -10.33
N VAL A 46 -6.00 -13.26 -9.06
CA VAL A 46 -7.03 -12.60 -8.24
C VAL A 46 -7.33 -11.20 -8.80
N ARG A 47 -6.30 -10.45 -9.14
CA ARG A 47 -6.43 -9.12 -9.75
C ARG A 47 -7.20 -9.16 -11.08
N GLN A 48 -6.88 -10.12 -11.94
CA GLN A 48 -7.56 -10.31 -13.24
C GLN A 48 -9.03 -10.71 -13.03
N ALA A 49 -9.32 -11.57 -12.07
CA ALA A 49 -10.69 -11.94 -11.73
C ALA A 49 -11.50 -10.72 -11.26
N GLU A 50 -10.91 -9.86 -10.44
CA GLU A 50 -11.54 -8.64 -9.98
C GLU A 50 -11.77 -7.64 -11.14
N GLN A 51 -10.80 -7.48 -12.04
CA GLN A 51 -10.97 -6.66 -13.25
C GLN A 51 -12.11 -7.19 -14.13
N CYS A 52 -12.21 -8.50 -14.31
CA CYS A 52 -13.31 -9.11 -15.06
C CYS A 52 -14.66 -8.79 -14.43
N ARG A 53 -14.75 -8.85 -13.08
CA ARG A 53 -15.97 -8.52 -12.34
C ARG A 53 -16.32 -7.03 -12.49
N GLN A 54 -15.34 -6.13 -12.35
CA GLN A 54 -15.53 -4.68 -12.54
C GLN A 54 -16.02 -4.35 -13.95
N THR A 55 -15.40 -4.94 -14.97
CA THR A 55 -15.83 -4.77 -16.37
C THR A 55 -17.28 -5.25 -16.57
N ALA A 56 -17.65 -6.38 -15.96
CA ALA A 56 -19.03 -6.88 -16.02
C ALA A 56 -20.02 -5.91 -15.34
N ASP A 57 -19.64 -5.29 -14.24
CA ASP A 57 -20.45 -4.28 -13.55
C ASP A 57 -20.56 -2.98 -14.38
N GLU A 58 -19.49 -2.54 -15.04
CA GLU A 58 -19.50 -1.42 -15.98
C GLU A 58 -20.47 -1.68 -17.15
N VAL A 59 -20.41 -2.84 -17.75
CA VAL A 59 -21.35 -3.25 -18.84
C VAL A 59 -22.80 -3.19 -18.35
N ARG A 60 -23.05 -3.47 -17.09
CA ARG A 60 -24.38 -3.34 -16.44
C ARG A 60 -24.75 -1.91 -16.05
N GLY A 61 -23.85 -0.94 -16.28
CA GLY A 61 -24.03 0.44 -15.87
C GLY A 61 -23.86 0.66 -14.35
N LEU A 62 -23.25 -0.29 -13.65
CA LEU A 62 -22.94 -0.24 -12.24
C LEU A 62 -21.47 0.15 -12.08
N LEU A 63 -21.20 1.42 -11.78
CA LEU A 63 -19.88 1.88 -11.38
C LEU A 63 -19.66 1.52 -9.90
N SER A 64 -19.24 0.29 -9.66
CA SER A 64 -18.96 -0.24 -8.33
C SER A 64 -17.60 -0.92 -8.29
N GLY A 65 -16.95 -0.90 -7.13
CA GLY A 65 -15.64 -1.52 -6.93
C GLY A 65 -14.97 -1.01 -5.67
N THR A 66 -13.73 -1.40 -5.46
CA THR A 66 -12.90 -0.92 -4.36
C THR A 66 -11.55 -0.47 -4.92
N ILE A 67 -11.11 0.71 -4.52
CA ILE A 67 -9.79 1.25 -4.82
C ILE A 67 -8.91 1.04 -3.59
N ALA A 68 -7.86 0.24 -3.75
CA ALA A 68 -6.86 -0.02 -2.71
C ALA A 68 -5.71 0.99 -2.81
N ILE A 69 -5.48 1.75 -1.76
CA ILE A 69 -4.49 2.84 -1.73
C ILE A 69 -3.47 2.57 -0.63
N ALA A 70 -2.19 2.55 -0.98
CA ALA A 70 -1.11 2.57 0.01
C ALA A 70 -0.70 4.01 0.32
N THR A 71 -0.53 4.32 1.60
CA THR A 71 -0.28 5.69 2.04
C THR A 71 0.52 5.75 3.33
N PHE A 72 1.07 6.91 3.62
CA PHE A 72 1.67 7.22 4.92
C PHE A 72 0.81 8.23 5.70
N SER A 73 1.08 8.36 6.99
CA SER A 73 0.18 9.02 7.97
C SER A 73 -0.30 10.40 7.56
N SER A 74 0.57 11.28 7.06
CA SER A 74 0.18 12.66 6.75
C SER A 74 -0.77 12.76 5.57
N VAL A 75 -0.57 11.95 4.52
CA VAL A 75 -1.49 11.90 3.37
C VAL A 75 -2.81 11.24 3.77
N ALA A 76 -2.76 10.16 4.58
CA ALA A 76 -3.96 9.51 5.09
C ALA A 76 -4.85 10.46 5.90
N THR A 77 -4.20 11.37 6.67
CA THR A 77 -4.93 12.27 7.57
C THR A 77 -5.39 13.55 6.89
N HIS A 78 -4.57 14.14 6.02
CA HIS A 78 -4.82 15.49 5.53
C HIS A 78 -5.32 15.58 4.08
N TRP A 79 -4.94 14.62 3.22
CA TRP A 79 -5.30 14.67 1.79
C TRP A 79 -6.44 13.74 1.44
N LEU A 80 -6.31 12.45 1.80
CA LEU A 80 -7.25 11.41 1.38
C LEU A 80 -8.69 11.65 1.81
N PRO A 81 -9.02 12.10 3.03
CA PRO A 81 -10.41 12.28 3.42
C PRO A 81 -11.18 13.22 2.50
N ASN A 82 -10.57 14.36 2.15
CA ASN A 82 -11.19 15.31 1.25
C ASN A 82 -11.29 14.79 -0.20
N MET A 83 -10.25 14.09 -0.68
CA MET A 83 -10.24 13.50 -2.02
C MET A 83 -11.31 12.42 -2.15
N ILE A 84 -11.38 11.51 -1.18
CA ILE A 84 -12.36 10.42 -1.14
C ILE A 84 -13.77 10.98 -1.06
N SER A 85 -14.03 11.93 -0.16
CA SER A 85 -15.36 12.54 -0.01
C SER A 85 -15.85 13.20 -1.29
N ARG A 86 -14.97 13.90 -2.01
CA ARG A 86 -15.33 14.53 -3.30
C ARG A 86 -15.57 13.47 -4.38
N PHE A 87 -14.75 12.45 -4.44
CA PHE A 87 -14.89 11.37 -5.42
C PHE A 87 -16.18 10.58 -5.22
N GLN A 88 -16.57 10.32 -3.97
CA GLN A 88 -17.79 9.57 -3.63
C GLN A 88 -19.08 10.33 -3.98
N VAL A 89 -19.03 11.63 -4.21
CA VAL A 89 -20.20 12.39 -4.72
C VAL A 89 -20.60 11.90 -6.11
N ASP A 90 -19.61 11.67 -6.97
CA ASP A 90 -19.82 11.23 -8.36
C ASP A 90 -19.89 9.69 -8.47
N TYR A 91 -19.21 8.98 -7.56
CA TYR A 91 -19.05 7.52 -7.56
C TYR A 91 -19.41 6.89 -6.20
N PRO A 92 -20.69 6.95 -5.78
CA PRO A 92 -21.09 6.56 -4.42
C PRO A 92 -20.95 5.06 -4.12
N HIS A 93 -20.82 4.23 -5.14
CA HIS A 93 -20.66 2.78 -5.00
C HIS A 93 -19.22 2.29 -5.08
N ILE A 94 -18.26 3.21 -5.18
CA ILE A 94 -16.84 2.86 -5.11
C ILE A 94 -16.36 2.96 -3.66
N GLY A 95 -15.89 1.83 -3.13
CA GLY A 95 -15.25 1.74 -1.83
C GLY A 95 -13.76 2.09 -1.89
N PHE A 96 -13.18 2.34 -0.72
CA PHE A 96 -11.73 2.58 -0.58
C PHE A 96 -11.18 1.70 0.51
N GLU A 97 -10.04 1.06 0.22
CA GLU A 97 -9.22 0.34 1.18
C GLU A 97 -7.90 1.09 1.33
N LEU A 98 -7.54 1.45 2.57
CA LEU A 98 -6.32 2.21 2.85
C LEU A 98 -5.34 1.31 3.59
N LEU A 99 -4.17 1.09 3.01
CA LEU A 99 -3.04 0.42 3.64
C LEU A 99 -2.01 1.47 4.05
N GLN A 100 -1.69 1.52 5.33
CA GLN A 100 -0.71 2.46 5.85
C GLN A 100 0.61 1.74 6.12
N GLY A 101 1.72 2.31 5.60
CA GLY A 101 3.06 1.77 5.75
C GLY A 101 4.14 2.83 5.59
N ASP A 102 5.40 2.40 5.64
CA ASP A 102 6.54 3.23 5.27
C ASP A 102 6.77 3.22 3.75
N TYR A 103 7.69 4.07 3.26
CA TYR A 103 7.95 4.18 1.82
C TYR A 103 8.41 2.87 1.17
N PRO A 104 9.34 2.09 1.75
CA PRO A 104 9.72 0.78 1.24
C PRO A 104 8.57 -0.21 1.15
N GLU A 105 7.70 -0.26 2.17
CA GLU A 105 6.53 -1.13 2.18
C GLU A 105 5.54 -0.73 1.08
N ILE A 106 5.26 0.57 0.95
CA ILE A 106 4.36 1.10 -0.07
C ILE A 106 4.87 0.78 -1.48
N GLU A 107 6.18 1.01 -1.75
CA GLU A 107 6.78 0.65 -3.03
C GLU A 107 6.60 -0.83 -3.35
N GLN A 108 6.81 -1.68 -2.36
CA GLN A 108 6.65 -3.12 -2.52
C GLN A 108 5.19 -3.51 -2.77
N TRP A 109 4.25 -2.93 -2.05
CA TRP A 109 2.82 -3.23 -2.24
C TRP A 109 2.32 -2.80 -3.62
N VAL A 110 2.80 -1.69 -4.15
CA VAL A 110 2.50 -1.26 -5.52
C VAL A 110 3.13 -2.22 -6.53
N ALA A 111 4.42 -2.55 -6.40
CA ALA A 111 5.12 -3.46 -7.29
C ALA A 111 4.52 -4.88 -7.29
N GLU A 112 4.01 -5.34 -6.16
CA GLU A 112 3.33 -6.63 -6.01
C GLU A 112 1.86 -6.61 -6.46
N GLY A 113 1.32 -5.45 -6.86
CA GLY A 113 -0.10 -5.30 -7.20
C GLY A 113 -1.05 -5.54 -6.02
N ARG A 114 -0.57 -5.36 -4.80
CA ARG A 114 -1.38 -5.47 -3.58
C ARG A 114 -2.32 -4.28 -3.41
N VAL A 115 -1.96 -3.14 -3.98
CA VAL A 115 -2.75 -1.92 -4.04
C VAL A 115 -2.78 -1.40 -5.47
N ASP A 116 -3.78 -0.60 -5.81
CA ASP A 116 -3.93 -0.01 -7.14
C ASP A 116 -2.93 1.13 -7.36
N PHE A 117 -2.68 1.92 -6.31
CA PHE A 117 -1.63 2.94 -6.31
C PHE A 117 -1.18 3.28 -4.89
N GLY A 118 -0.07 4.00 -4.78
CA GLY A 118 0.50 4.42 -3.51
C GLY A 118 1.05 5.84 -3.54
N PHE A 119 1.03 6.50 -2.38
CA PHE A 119 1.69 7.78 -2.19
C PHE A 119 3.14 7.53 -1.74
N LEU A 120 4.08 8.08 -2.47
CA LEU A 120 5.51 7.83 -2.31
C LEU A 120 6.29 9.14 -2.30
N ARG A 121 7.51 9.06 -1.81
CA ARG A 121 8.52 10.10 -1.97
C ARG A 121 9.45 9.71 -3.14
N LEU A 122 9.75 10.68 -4.00
CA LEU A 122 10.71 10.47 -5.10
C LEU A 122 12.17 10.74 -4.65
N PRO A 123 13.14 10.05 -5.24
CA PRO A 123 13.01 8.95 -6.20
C PRO A 123 12.60 7.64 -5.53
N THR A 124 11.93 6.75 -6.26
CA THR A 124 11.60 5.40 -5.83
C THR A 124 12.81 4.46 -6.01
N ARG A 125 12.86 3.37 -5.23
CA ARG A 125 13.88 2.32 -5.36
C ARG A 125 13.55 1.32 -6.45
N LEU A 126 12.25 1.09 -6.66
CA LEU A 126 11.74 0.19 -7.68
C LEU A 126 11.36 0.99 -8.92
N ASP A 127 11.39 0.34 -10.08
CA ASP A 127 10.94 0.92 -11.35
C ASP A 127 9.41 0.93 -11.36
N LEU A 128 8.83 2.05 -10.95
CA LEU A 128 7.38 2.28 -10.87
C LEU A 128 6.99 3.46 -11.76
N ASP A 129 5.84 3.37 -12.38
CA ASP A 129 5.23 4.53 -13.04
C ASP A 129 4.80 5.55 -11.98
N THR A 130 5.39 6.74 -12.03
CA THR A 130 5.21 7.75 -10.99
C THR A 130 4.78 9.10 -11.55
N ARG A 131 3.94 9.80 -10.77
CA ARG A 131 3.51 11.15 -11.07
C ARG A 131 3.78 12.06 -9.88
N CYS A 132 4.56 13.13 -10.06
CA CYS A 132 4.76 14.14 -9.03
C CYS A 132 3.43 14.89 -8.79
N LEU A 133 2.98 14.94 -7.54
CA LEU A 133 1.76 15.62 -7.11
C LEU A 133 2.06 16.96 -6.43
N ALA A 134 3.12 17.02 -5.64
CA ALA A 134 3.57 18.21 -4.93
C ALA A 134 5.05 18.08 -4.59
N ASP A 135 5.70 19.22 -4.45
CA ASP A 135 7.02 19.32 -3.83
C ASP A 135 6.84 19.57 -2.34
N ASP A 136 7.73 19.00 -1.52
CA ASP A 136 7.72 19.13 -0.06
C ASP A 136 9.04 19.74 0.44
N GLU A 137 8.98 20.51 1.49
CA GLU A 137 10.14 21.15 2.10
C GLU A 137 10.43 20.54 3.47
N LEU A 138 11.70 20.24 3.72
CA LEU A 138 12.15 19.86 5.05
C LEU A 138 12.27 21.11 5.92
N LEU A 139 11.46 21.17 6.98
CA LEU A 139 11.49 22.25 7.95
C LEU A 139 12.12 21.78 9.25
N VAL A 140 12.90 22.67 9.87
CA VAL A 140 13.47 22.47 11.20
C VAL A 140 12.61 23.18 12.22
N VAL A 141 12.18 22.47 13.25
CA VAL A 141 11.49 23.06 14.39
C VAL A 141 12.50 23.35 15.49
N LEU A 142 12.61 24.59 15.87
CA LEU A 142 13.55 25.07 16.90
C LEU A 142 12.80 25.85 17.98
N PRO A 143 13.31 25.87 19.22
CA PRO A 143 12.86 26.83 20.22
C PRO A 143 13.02 28.27 19.71
N GLU A 144 12.13 29.17 20.11
CA GLU A 144 12.09 30.56 19.61
C GLU A 144 13.43 31.31 19.80
N GLU A 145 14.10 31.07 20.93
CA GLU A 145 15.37 31.69 21.27
C GLU A 145 16.63 30.99 20.72
N HIS A 146 16.45 29.95 19.88
CA HIS A 146 17.59 29.19 19.35
C HIS A 146 18.40 30.04 18.36
N PRO A 147 19.75 30.07 18.42
CA PRO A 147 20.56 30.94 17.55
C PRO A 147 20.33 30.70 16.04
N LEU A 148 19.98 29.47 15.63
CA LEU A 148 19.72 29.15 14.25
C LEU A 148 18.40 29.71 13.71
N THR A 149 17.51 30.24 14.55
CA THR A 149 16.27 30.92 14.14
C THR A 149 16.52 32.24 13.41
N GLN A 150 17.73 32.81 13.55
CA GLN A 150 18.15 34.01 12.82
C GLN A 150 18.54 33.73 11.37
N LEU A 151 18.63 32.48 10.97
CA LEU A 151 18.97 32.05 9.60
C LEU A 151 17.70 31.81 8.78
N GLU A 152 17.62 32.42 7.61
CA GLU A 152 16.54 32.16 6.66
C GLU A 152 16.55 30.72 6.14
N ARG A 153 17.76 30.13 6.02
CA ARG A 153 17.97 28.71 5.66
C ARG A 153 19.03 28.13 6.58
N ILE A 154 18.73 26.97 7.15
CA ILE A 154 19.63 26.27 8.06
C ILE A 154 20.36 25.19 7.24
N PRO A 155 21.69 25.29 7.10
CA PRO A 155 22.45 24.24 6.43
C PRO A 155 22.42 22.95 7.26
N ALA A 156 22.35 21.79 6.58
CA ALA A 156 22.24 20.50 7.24
C ALA A 156 23.40 20.22 8.20
N GLU A 157 24.60 20.73 7.89
CA GLU A 157 25.80 20.61 8.70
C GLU A 157 25.65 21.30 10.08
N ALA A 158 24.87 22.37 10.14
CA ALA A 158 24.60 23.07 11.41
C ALA A 158 23.70 22.23 12.35
N LEU A 159 22.93 21.29 11.83
CA LEU A 159 22.09 20.40 12.61
C LEU A 159 22.86 19.23 13.20
N SER A 160 23.98 18.84 12.63
CA SER A 160 24.83 17.73 13.11
C SER A 160 25.58 18.05 14.42
N LEU A 161 25.65 19.31 14.79
CA LEU A 161 26.29 19.78 16.03
C LEU A 161 25.35 19.85 17.22
N ILE A 162 24.07 19.56 17.01
CA ILE A 162 23.08 19.50 18.09
C ILE A 162 23.16 18.10 18.70
N HIS A 163 24.05 17.93 19.65
CA HIS A 163 24.02 16.79 20.55
C HIS A 163 22.88 17.02 21.54
N ILE A 164 21.88 16.17 21.45
CA ILE A 164 20.85 15.99 22.48
C ILE A 164 21.47 15.16 23.60
#